data_22073aa73fa3f6ef25df20fb10dffa4a
#
_entry.id   22073aa73fa3f6ef25df20fb10dffa4a
#
_cell.length_a   1.000
_cell.length_b   1.000
_cell.length_c   1.000
_cell.angle_alpha   90.00
_cell.angle_beta   90.00
_cell.angle_gamma   90.00
#
_symmetry.space_group_name_H-M   'P 1'
#
loop_
_entity.id
_entity.type
_entity.pdbx_description
1 polymer ?
#
loop_
_entity_poly.entity_id
_entity_poly.type
_entity_poly.pdbx_seq_one_letter_code
_entity_poly.pdbx_strand_id
1 'polypeptide(L)'
;LFKILLEKDTSNEIKENIMEFPGEKMDSIFKDVVENLKENTGVFYIYNNQKDLIYIDFSRDIKNKLIKLFTSKKFIPKYVQNNFKYLNVHPTGNIHIAIIKVLNEIKTLNPKIKNNVNRKLYTKIDIPEEFKANKNFVLTFNGKKDVDKSFILVKDNIIKGYGYFELYNHINSEKKINSRLVEVFNYYKIKNYVYKLISDKRYKKLVNLSEIYKITEVE
;
A
#
# COMPACT_ATOMS: atom_id res chain seq x y z
N LEU A 1 16.37 2.75 -10.77
CA LEU A 1 16.94 2.82 -9.41
C LEU A 1 17.47 1.46 -8.97
N PHE A 2 16.69 0.38 -9.13
CA PHE A 2 17.05 -0.96 -8.68
C PHE A 2 18.28 -1.53 -9.41
N LYS A 3 18.38 -1.33 -10.72
CA LYS A 3 19.56 -1.72 -11.52
C LYS A 3 20.84 -1.02 -11.05
N ILE A 4 20.72 0.25 -10.64
CA ILE A 4 21.83 1.05 -10.07
C ILE A 4 22.25 0.53 -8.69
N LEU A 5 21.32 0.01 -7.89
CA LEU A 5 21.61 -0.58 -6.58
C LEU A 5 22.31 -1.94 -6.70
N LEU A 6 21.90 -2.78 -7.66
CA LEU A 6 22.58 -4.04 -7.96
C LEU A 6 23.98 -3.84 -8.55
N GLU A 7 24.18 -2.79 -9.37
CA GLU A 7 25.50 -2.46 -9.93
C GLU A 7 26.47 -1.87 -8.88
N LYS A 8 25.95 -1.37 -7.75
CA LYS A 8 26.75 -0.81 -6.63
C LYS A 8 26.98 -1.78 -5.47
N ASP A 9 26.41 -2.99 -5.53
CA ASP A 9 26.64 -3.99 -4.50
C ASP A 9 27.99 -4.69 -4.70
N THR A 10 29.00 -4.12 -4.07
CA THR A 10 30.39 -4.65 -4.07
C THR A 10 30.63 -5.73 -3.04
N SER A 11 29.68 -6.00 -2.12
CA SER A 11 29.88 -6.91 -0.99
C SER A 11 29.45 -8.34 -1.24
N ASN A 12 28.75 -8.65 -2.34
CA ASN A 12 28.17 -9.97 -2.63
C ASN A 12 27.29 -10.57 -1.52
N GLU A 13 27.02 -9.84 -0.43
CA GLU A 13 26.14 -10.31 0.65
C GLU A 13 24.72 -10.61 0.17
N ILE A 14 24.35 -10.00 -0.95
CA ILE A 14 23.08 -10.18 -1.63
C ILE A 14 22.98 -11.56 -2.29
N LYS A 15 24.10 -12.22 -2.60
CA LYS A 15 24.14 -13.49 -3.36
C LYS A 15 24.17 -14.77 -2.51
N GLU A 16 24.44 -14.68 -1.22
CA GLU A 16 24.73 -15.89 -0.40
C GLU A 16 23.50 -16.53 0.30
N ASN A 17 22.33 -15.93 0.26
CA ASN A 17 21.12 -16.52 0.85
C ASN A 17 20.20 -17.14 -0.21
N ILE A 18 20.68 -18.16 -0.91
CA ILE A 18 19.92 -18.85 -1.95
C ILE A 18 18.91 -19.82 -1.32
N MET A 19 17.62 -19.47 -1.34
CA MET A 19 16.54 -20.45 -1.23
C MET A 19 16.34 -21.11 -2.60
N GLU A 20 16.51 -22.43 -2.70
CA GLU A 20 16.15 -23.18 -3.90
C GLU A 20 14.63 -23.11 -4.12
N PHE A 21 14.23 -22.53 -5.25
CA PHE A 21 12.85 -22.50 -5.68
C PHE A 21 12.57 -23.68 -6.61
N PRO A 22 11.52 -24.48 -6.35
CA PRO A 22 11.15 -25.55 -7.27
C PRO A 22 10.52 -24.97 -8.54
N GLY A 23 11.22 -25.04 -9.66
CA GLY A 23 10.67 -24.67 -10.97
C GLY A 23 11.74 -24.26 -11.98
N GLU A 24 11.91 -25.08 -13.01
CA GLU A 24 12.73 -24.80 -14.19
C GLU A 24 12.25 -23.51 -14.88
N LYS A 25 13.11 -22.51 -14.98
CA LYS A 25 12.93 -21.23 -15.68
C LYS A 25 12.28 -20.08 -14.89
N MET A 26 12.66 -19.85 -13.65
CA MET A 26 12.62 -18.47 -13.16
C MET A 26 13.86 -17.74 -13.67
N ASP A 27 13.64 -16.61 -14.34
CA ASP A 27 14.71 -15.72 -14.77
C ASP A 27 15.61 -15.41 -13.55
N SER A 28 16.93 -15.54 -13.67
CA SER A 28 17.89 -15.25 -12.59
C SER A 28 17.63 -13.89 -11.94
N ILE A 29 17.20 -12.90 -12.75
CA ILE A 29 16.83 -11.56 -12.30
C ILE A 29 15.68 -11.60 -11.28
N PHE A 30 14.69 -12.49 -11.44
CA PHE A 30 13.59 -12.59 -10.49
C PHE A 30 14.05 -13.20 -9.17
N LYS A 31 14.91 -14.21 -9.20
CA LYS A 31 15.51 -14.80 -8.01
C LYS A 31 16.26 -13.74 -7.20
N ASP A 32 17.20 -13.07 -7.82
CA ASP A 32 18.02 -12.02 -7.19
C ASP A 32 17.17 -10.93 -6.56
N VAL A 33 16.07 -10.51 -7.25
CA VAL A 33 15.17 -9.49 -6.75
C VAL A 33 14.37 -9.95 -5.55
N VAL A 34 13.84 -11.18 -5.58
CA VAL A 34 12.97 -11.70 -4.52
C VAL A 34 13.76 -12.10 -3.27
N GLU A 35 14.96 -12.63 -3.43
CA GLU A 35 15.83 -13.03 -2.32
C GLU A 35 16.20 -11.84 -1.43
N ASN A 36 16.39 -10.67 -2.05
CA ASN A 36 16.74 -9.43 -1.37
C ASN A 36 15.55 -8.65 -0.79
N LEU A 37 14.31 -9.10 -1.03
CA LEU A 37 13.14 -8.47 -0.44
C LEU A 37 12.99 -8.87 1.02
N LYS A 38 12.97 -7.85 1.89
CA LYS A 38 12.51 -8.03 3.27
C LYS A 38 11.02 -8.37 3.27
N GLU A 39 10.57 -9.13 4.26
CA GLU A 39 9.14 -9.35 4.52
C GLU A 39 8.49 -8.03 4.89
N ASN A 40 7.78 -7.43 3.95
CA ASN A 40 7.18 -6.12 4.13
C ASN A 40 5.73 -6.09 3.64
N THR A 41 4.87 -5.47 4.43
CA THR A 41 3.54 -5.08 3.99
C THR A 41 3.63 -3.87 3.06
N GLY A 42 3.04 -3.96 1.87
CA GLY A 42 3.09 -2.85 0.93
C GLY A 42 2.48 -3.14 -0.43
N VAL A 43 2.89 -2.32 -1.39
CA VAL A 43 2.49 -2.37 -2.80
C VAL A 43 3.72 -2.70 -3.64
N PHE A 44 3.51 -3.50 -4.68
CA PHE A 44 4.54 -3.79 -5.66
C PHE A 44 4.02 -3.56 -7.08
N TYR A 45 4.96 -3.21 -7.95
CA TYR A 45 4.73 -2.81 -9.32
C TYR A 45 5.63 -3.63 -10.24
N ILE A 46 5.04 -4.22 -11.27
CA ILE A 46 5.77 -5.01 -12.25
C ILE A 46 5.78 -4.25 -13.58
N TYR A 47 6.96 -4.11 -14.16
CA TYR A 47 7.19 -3.40 -15.41
C TYR A 47 7.80 -4.33 -16.45
N ASN A 48 7.50 -4.05 -17.73
CA ASN A 48 8.11 -4.71 -18.87
C ASN A 48 9.47 -4.09 -19.25
N ASN A 49 10.06 -4.58 -20.35
CA ASN A 49 11.34 -4.09 -20.85
C ASN A 49 11.30 -2.61 -21.31
N GLN A 50 10.14 -2.11 -21.76
CA GLN A 50 9.89 -0.72 -22.14
C GLN A 50 9.63 0.20 -20.94
N LYS A 51 9.69 -0.35 -19.72
CA LYS A 51 9.32 0.33 -18.47
C LYS A 51 7.83 0.69 -18.37
N ASP A 52 6.97 0.05 -19.15
CA ASP A 52 5.53 0.17 -18.96
C ASP A 52 5.09 -0.57 -17.71
N LEU A 53 4.20 0.03 -16.93
CA LEU A 53 3.56 -0.65 -15.80
C LEU A 53 2.58 -1.70 -16.31
N ILE A 54 2.91 -2.98 -16.10
CA ILE A 54 2.06 -4.09 -16.55
C ILE A 54 1.16 -4.65 -15.45
N TYR A 55 1.58 -4.54 -14.19
CA TYR A 55 0.83 -5.09 -13.07
C TYR A 55 1.11 -4.34 -11.77
N ILE A 56 0.09 -4.19 -10.92
CA ILE A 56 0.18 -3.62 -9.58
C ILE A 56 -0.63 -4.48 -8.61
N ASP A 57 -0.08 -4.77 -7.44
CA ASP A 57 -0.78 -5.51 -6.38
C ASP A 57 -0.23 -5.14 -5.01
N PHE A 58 -0.85 -5.65 -3.96
CA PHE A 58 -0.47 -5.45 -2.57
C PHE A 58 -0.38 -6.77 -1.81
N SER A 59 0.39 -6.77 -0.72
CA SER A 59 0.47 -7.91 0.18
C SER A 59 0.83 -7.48 1.61
N ARG A 60 0.50 -8.32 2.59
CA ARG A 60 1.09 -8.25 3.94
C ARG A 60 2.53 -8.73 3.94
N ASP A 61 2.84 -9.64 3.02
CA ASP A 61 4.16 -10.18 2.76
C ASP A 61 4.36 -10.22 1.24
N ILE A 62 5.07 -9.20 0.75
CA ILE A 62 5.32 -9.02 -0.69
C ILE A 62 6.19 -10.15 -1.22
N LYS A 63 7.21 -10.58 -0.47
CA LYS A 63 8.13 -11.65 -0.88
C LYS A 63 7.37 -12.93 -1.17
N ASN A 64 6.62 -13.44 -0.20
CA ASN A 64 5.82 -14.65 -0.36
C ASN A 64 4.72 -14.51 -1.44
N LYS A 65 4.15 -13.33 -1.58
CA LYS A 65 3.17 -13.07 -2.65
C LYS A 65 3.79 -13.19 -4.03
N LEU A 66 4.97 -12.60 -4.23
CA LEU A 66 5.70 -12.67 -5.51
C LEU A 66 6.10 -14.10 -5.84
N ILE A 67 6.67 -14.83 -4.88
CA ILE A 67 6.99 -16.25 -5.05
C ILE A 67 5.75 -17.02 -5.56
N LYS A 68 4.62 -16.90 -4.87
CA LYS A 68 3.37 -17.56 -5.26
C LYS A 68 2.87 -17.14 -6.64
N LEU A 69 3.00 -15.86 -7.00
CA LEU A 69 2.59 -15.36 -8.30
C LEU A 69 3.39 -15.98 -9.44
N PHE A 70 4.68 -16.16 -9.26
CA PHE A 70 5.57 -16.66 -10.32
C PHE A 70 5.71 -18.19 -10.33
N THR A 71 5.53 -18.87 -9.20
CA THR A 71 5.56 -20.34 -9.13
C THR A 71 4.21 -20.99 -9.45
N SER A 72 3.09 -20.29 -9.27
CA SER A 72 1.77 -20.83 -9.50
C SER A 72 1.17 -20.37 -10.83
N LYS A 73 0.87 -21.32 -11.71
CA LYS A 73 0.21 -21.05 -13.00
C LYS A 73 -1.18 -20.41 -12.90
N LYS A 74 -1.76 -20.34 -11.70
CA LYS A 74 -3.16 -19.90 -11.48
C LYS A 74 -3.31 -18.42 -11.08
N PHE A 75 -2.27 -17.76 -10.58
CA PHE A 75 -2.44 -16.48 -9.88
C PHE A 75 -2.11 -15.24 -10.70
N ILE A 76 -1.33 -15.36 -11.75
CA ILE A 76 -0.97 -14.21 -12.58
C ILE A 76 -1.14 -14.59 -14.05
N PRO A 77 -1.65 -13.69 -14.90
CA PRO A 77 -1.70 -13.94 -16.32
C PRO A 77 -0.30 -14.25 -16.86
N LYS A 78 -0.19 -15.26 -17.73
CA LYS A 78 1.08 -15.62 -18.42
C LYS A 78 1.77 -14.40 -19.04
N TYR A 79 0.98 -13.42 -19.48
CA TYR A 79 1.50 -12.17 -20.02
C TYR A 79 2.44 -11.45 -19.02
N VAL A 80 2.08 -11.37 -17.75
CA VAL A 80 2.91 -10.70 -16.73
C VAL A 80 4.18 -11.51 -16.49
N GLN A 81 4.07 -12.84 -16.39
CA GLN A 81 5.24 -13.72 -16.20
C GLN A 81 6.24 -13.59 -17.37
N ASN A 82 5.72 -13.58 -18.61
CA ASN A 82 6.57 -13.54 -19.80
C ASN A 82 7.18 -12.15 -20.09
N ASN A 83 6.59 -11.08 -19.54
CA ASN A 83 7.03 -9.71 -19.77
C ASN A 83 7.62 -9.03 -18.53
N PHE A 84 7.79 -9.76 -17.44
CA PHE A 84 8.45 -9.25 -16.24
C PHE A 84 9.90 -8.85 -16.54
N LYS A 85 10.26 -7.62 -16.19
CA LYS A 85 11.64 -7.14 -16.29
C LYS A 85 12.10 -6.35 -15.08
N TYR A 86 11.23 -5.49 -14.52
CA TYR A 86 11.57 -4.67 -13.38
C TYR A 86 10.49 -4.80 -12.31
N LEU A 87 10.93 -4.77 -11.06
CA LEU A 87 10.08 -4.74 -9.88
C LEU A 87 10.37 -3.46 -9.10
N ASN A 88 9.32 -2.78 -8.67
CA ASN A 88 9.41 -1.73 -7.67
C ASN A 88 8.53 -2.10 -6.47
N VAL A 89 9.01 -1.83 -5.27
CA VAL A 89 8.30 -2.16 -4.02
C VAL A 89 8.20 -0.92 -3.15
N HIS A 90 6.97 -0.60 -2.72
CA HIS A 90 6.70 0.48 -1.80
C HIS A 90 6.15 -0.08 -0.48
N PRO A 91 6.97 -0.21 0.56
CA PRO A 91 6.51 -0.58 1.89
C PRO A 91 5.50 0.44 2.42
N THR A 92 4.37 -0.04 2.92
CA THR A 92 3.35 0.81 3.55
C THR A 92 3.23 0.58 5.05
N GLY A 93 3.84 -0.50 5.56
CA GLY A 93 3.75 -0.91 6.97
C GLY A 93 2.34 -1.32 7.40
N ASN A 94 1.33 -0.99 6.62
CA ASN A 94 -0.07 -1.29 6.90
C ASN A 94 -0.82 -1.73 5.66
N ILE A 95 -1.55 -2.85 5.78
CA ILE A 95 -2.29 -3.43 4.65
C ILE A 95 -3.44 -2.54 4.19
N HIS A 96 -4.04 -1.74 5.08
CA HIS A 96 -5.16 -0.88 4.73
C HIS A 96 -4.69 0.30 3.87
N ILE A 97 -3.52 0.86 4.18
CA ILE A 97 -2.89 1.87 3.34
C ILE A 97 -2.47 1.28 1.99
N ALA A 98 -1.91 0.06 1.97
CA ALA A 98 -1.56 -0.62 0.72
C ALA A 98 -2.77 -0.80 -0.21
N ILE A 99 -3.92 -1.22 0.34
CA ILE A 99 -5.16 -1.40 -0.42
C ILE A 99 -5.65 -0.07 -1.00
N ILE A 100 -5.70 0.99 -0.21
CA ILE A 100 -6.13 2.33 -0.68
C ILE A 100 -5.19 2.83 -1.78
N LYS A 101 -3.87 2.68 -1.58
CA LYS A 101 -2.86 3.06 -2.57
C LYS A 101 -3.10 2.32 -3.89
N VAL A 102 -3.25 0.99 -3.88
CA VAL A 102 -3.50 0.20 -5.09
C VAL A 102 -4.82 0.58 -5.75
N LEU A 103 -5.92 0.74 -4.99
CA LEU A 103 -7.20 1.16 -5.55
C LEU A 103 -7.12 2.52 -6.26
N ASN A 104 -6.36 3.46 -5.69
CA ASN A 104 -6.11 4.76 -6.28
C ASN A 104 -5.26 4.64 -7.55
N GLU A 105 -4.15 3.93 -7.49
CA GLU A 105 -3.16 3.83 -8.56
C GLU A 105 -3.60 2.96 -9.75
N ILE A 106 -4.43 1.94 -9.54
CA ILE A 106 -5.07 1.22 -10.66
C ILE A 106 -5.88 2.19 -11.53
N LYS A 107 -6.51 3.19 -10.91
CA LYS A 107 -7.30 4.19 -11.64
C LYS A 107 -6.42 5.21 -12.33
N THR A 108 -5.34 5.66 -11.70
CA THR A 108 -4.48 6.75 -12.19
C THR A 108 -3.42 6.26 -13.16
N LEU A 109 -2.76 5.15 -12.85
CA LEU A 109 -1.65 4.61 -13.65
C LEU A 109 -2.10 3.65 -14.75
N ASN A 110 -3.36 3.16 -14.68
CA ASN A 110 -3.97 2.28 -15.66
C ASN A 110 -3.06 1.14 -16.14
N PRO A 111 -2.61 0.22 -15.26
CA PRO A 111 -1.73 -0.87 -15.63
C PRO A 111 -2.35 -1.75 -16.70
N LYS A 112 -1.53 -2.33 -17.60
CA LYS A 112 -2.02 -3.19 -18.69
C LYS A 112 -2.89 -4.35 -18.19
N ILE A 113 -2.48 -4.96 -17.09
CA ILE A 113 -3.26 -6.01 -16.40
C ILE A 113 -3.81 -5.44 -15.11
N LYS A 114 -5.12 -5.26 -15.08
CA LYS A 114 -5.81 -4.81 -13.86
C LYS A 114 -5.95 -5.97 -12.89
N ASN A 115 -5.32 -5.86 -11.75
CA ASN A 115 -5.58 -6.78 -10.66
C ASN A 115 -7.06 -6.68 -10.25
N ASN A 116 -7.75 -7.81 -10.20
CA ASN A 116 -9.07 -7.89 -9.57
C ASN A 116 -8.88 -7.85 -8.04
N VAL A 117 -8.61 -6.66 -7.52
CA VAL A 117 -8.69 -6.45 -6.06
C VAL A 117 -10.00 -7.07 -5.59
N ASN A 118 -9.92 -7.99 -4.64
CA ASN A 118 -11.06 -8.80 -4.22
C ASN A 118 -12.30 -7.93 -3.98
N ARG A 119 -13.36 -8.15 -4.73
CA ARG A 119 -14.62 -7.36 -4.65
C ARG A 119 -15.19 -7.32 -3.24
N LYS A 120 -14.99 -8.38 -2.45
CA LYS A 120 -15.41 -8.43 -1.02
C LYS A 120 -14.80 -7.32 -0.17
N LEU A 121 -13.66 -6.72 -0.58
CA LEU A 121 -13.04 -5.62 0.15
C LEU A 121 -13.80 -4.29 0.00
N TYR A 122 -14.53 -4.11 -1.08
CA TYR A 122 -15.23 -2.85 -1.39
C TYR A 122 -16.65 -3.05 -1.91
N THR A 123 -17.31 -4.16 -1.55
CA THR A 123 -18.76 -4.31 -1.77
C THR A 123 -19.50 -3.16 -1.11
N LYS A 124 -20.59 -2.74 -1.72
CA LYS A 124 -21.45 -1.70 -1.14
C LYS A 124 -21.81 -2.10 0.30
N ILE A 125 -21.64 -1.17 1.19
CA ILE A 125 -21.98 -1.29 2.61
C ILE A 125 -22.75 -0.03 3.00
N ASP A 126 -23.62 -0.15 3.99
CA ASP A 126 -24.31 1.00 4.55
C ASP A 126 -23.32 1.95 5.23
N ILE A 127 -23.65 3.23 5.20
CA ILE A 127 -22.80 4.26 5.79
C ILE A 127 -22.76 4.02 7.31
N PRO A 128 -21.57 3.77 7.89
CA PRO A 128 -21.46 3.57 9.33
C PRO A 128 -21.95 4.76 10.13
N GLU A 129 -22.55 4.53 11.30
CA GLU A 129 -23.06 5.60 12.17
C GLU A 129 -21.96 6.58 12.58
N GLU A 130 -20.74 6.08 12.83
CA GLU A 130 -19.58 6.91 13.13
C GLU A 130 -19.27 7.88 11.99
N PHE A 131 -19.48 7.45 10.73
CA PHE A 131 -19.29 8.29 9.56
C PHE A 131 -20.43 9.31 9.37
N LYS A 132 -21.66 8.98 9.81
CA LYS A 132 -22.78 9.92 9.81
C LYS A 132 -22.62 10.97 10.89
N ALA A 133 -22.20 10.55 12.08
CA ALA A 133 -22.03 11.42 13.25
C ALA A 133 -20.84 12.39 13.09
N ASN A 134 -19.72 11.91 12.54
CA ASN A 134 -18.49 12.67 12.43
C ASN A 134 -18.11 12.88 10.96
N LYS A 135 -18.23 14.12 10.49
CA LYS A 135 -17.88 14.48 9.11
C LYS A 135 -16.37 14.65 8.89
N ASN A 136 -15.63 14.94 9.96
CA ASN A 136 -14.21 15.33 9.93
C ASN A 136 -13.43 14.56 10.98
N PHE A 137 -12.65 13.55 10.55
CA PHE A 137 -11.88 12.71 11.44
C PHE A 137 -10.67 12.07 10.75
N VAL A 138 -9.80 11.51 11.57
CA VAL A 138 -8.63 10.73 11.16
C VAL A 138 -8.76 9.32 11.71
N LEU A 139 -8.60 8.31 10.85
CA LEU A 139 -8.38 6.92 11.27
C LEU A 139 -6.88 6.67 11.34
N THR A 140 -6.40 6.14 12.46
CA THR A 140 -4.97 5.84 12.65
C THR A 140 -4.70 4.33 12.64
N PHE A 141 -3.51 3.97 12.17
CA PHE A 141 -3.02 2.60 12.06
C PHE A 141 -1.53 2.54 12.43
N ASN A 142 -0.96 1.33 12.50
CA ASN A 142 0.49 1.18 12.57
C ASN A 142 1.14 1.72 11.28
N GLY A 143 2.35 2.23 11.38
CA GLY A 143 3.13 2.77 10.26
C GLY A 143 4.12 1.77 9.68
N LYS A 144 5.16 2.29 9.02
CA LYS A 144 6.22 1.48 8.38
C LYS A 144 7.23 0.92 9.39
N LYS A 145 7.41 1.61 10.51
CA LYS A 145 8.26 1.24 11.64
C LYS A 145 7.42 1.21 12.91
N ASP A 146 7.92 0.63 13.97
CA ASP A 146 7.18 0.50 15.25
C ASP A 146 6.74 1.85 15.83
N VAL A 147 7.55 2.89 15.64
CA VAL A 147 7.27 4.25 16.11
C VAL A 147 6.39 5.05 15.15
N ASP A 148 6.29 4.61 13.89
CA ASP A 148 5.51 5.31 12.87
C ASP A 148 4.02 4.96 13.02
N LYS A 149 3.19 5.94 12.67
CA LYS A 149 1.75 5.74 12.47
C LYS A 149 1.39 6.12 11.05
N SER A 150 0.40 5.42 10.51
CA SER A 150 -0.26 5.82 9.27
C SER A 150 -1.67 6.31 9.58
N PHE A 151 -2.21 7.13 8.71
CA PHE A 151 -3.55 7.68 8.87
C PHE A 151 -4.32 7.75 7.56
N ILE A 152 -5.65 7.75 7.68
CA ILE A 152 -6.59 8.10 6.62
C ILE A 152 -7.34 9.34 7.08
N LEU A 153 -7.34 10.39 6.26
CA LEU A 153 -8.05 11.63 6.52
C LEU A 153 -9.42 11.60 5.83
N VAL A 154 -10.47 11.85 6.63
CA VAL A 154 -11.82 12.11 6.16
C VAL A 154 -12.19 13.55 6.52
N LYS A 155 -12.62 14.33 5.53
CA LYS A 155 -13.11 15.71 5.72
C LYS A 155 -14.34 15.92 4.87
N ASP A 156 -15.41 16.46 5.49
CA ASP A 156 -16.72 16.67 4.88
C ASP A 156 -17.32 15.40 4.26
N ASN A 157 -17.17 14.27 4.96
CA ASN A 157 -17.55 12.93 4.50
C ASN A 157 -16.84 12.49 3.21
N ILE A 158 -15.74 13.14 2.84
CA ILE A 158 -14.88 12.79 1.71
C ILE A 158 -13.56 12.24 2.22
N ILE A 159 -13.10 11.12 1.67
CA ILE A 159 -11.79 10.59 1.95
C ILE A 159 -10.78 11.41 1.17
N LYS A 160 -10.03 12.24 1.87
CA LYS A 160 -9.04 13.15 1.26
C LYS A 160 -7.77 12.42 0.89
N GLY A 161 -7.35 11.44 1.69
CA GLY A 161 -6.12 10.71 1.42
C GLY A 161 -5.62 9.94 2.64
N TYR A 162 -4.36 9.54 2.55
CA TYR A 162 -3.63 8.88 3.63
C TYR A 162 -2.25 9.52 3.82
N GLY A 163 -1.63 9.26 4.96
CA GLY A 163 -0.29 9.76 5.24
C GLY A 163 0.39 9.00 6.37
N TYR A 164 1.57 9.50 6.74
CA TYR A 164 2.40 8.92 7.80
C TYR A 164 2.92 10.00 8.73
N PHE A 165 3.13 9.62 9.99
CA PHE A 165 3.78 10.48 10.99
C PHE A 165 4.59 9.62 11.95
N GLU A 166 5.74 10.15 12.39
CA GLU A 166 6.70 9.41 13.20
C GLU A 166 6.36 9.42 14.69
N LEU A 167 5.72 10.49 15.19
CA LEU A 167 5.37 10.64 16.59
C LEU A 167 3.92 11.08 16.75
N TYR A 168 3.28 10.64 17.82
CA TYR A 168 1.87 10.96 18.11
C TYR A 168 1.58 12.46 18.17
N ASN A 169 2.57 13.25 18.62
CA ASN A 169 2.48 14.71 18.75
C ASN A 169 2.42 15.46 17.40
N HIS A 170 2.58 14.76 16.28
CA HIS A 170 2.55 15.38 14.95
C HIS A 170 1.15 15.47 14.31
N ILE A 171 0.09 14.94 14.96
CA ILE A 171 -1.31 15.13 14.53
C ILE A 171 -1.96 16.32 15.27
N ASN A 172 -1.20 17.23 15.83
CA ASN A 172 -1.74 18.33 16.62
C ASN A 172 -2.21 19.54 15.79
N SER A 173 -2.09 19.53 14.48
CA SER A 173 -2.60 20.60 13.63
C SER A 173 -2.99 20.12 12.23
N GLU A 174 -4.01 20.77 11.64
CA GLU A 174 -4.46 20.51 10.27
C GLU A 174 -3.32 20.73 9.26
N LYS A 175 -2.52 21.77 9.45
CA LYS A 175 -1.37 22.07 8.58
C LYS A 175 -0.38 20.89 8.51
N LYS A 176 -0.09 20.26 9.64
CA LYS A 176 0.81 19.09 9.70
C LYS A 176 0.19 17.83 9.08
N ILE A 177 -1.12 17.64 9.22
CA ILE A 177 -1.83 16.55 8.55
C ILE A 177 -1.76 16.75 7.04
N ASN A 178 -2.12 17.95 6.56
CA ASN A 178 -2.17 18.25 5.13
C ASN A 178 -0.79 18.19 4.47
N SER A 179 0.28 18.61 5.13
CA SER A 179 1.64 18.54 4.58
C SER A 179 2.17 17.12 4.37
N ARG A 180 1.53 16.11 4.96
CA ARG A 180 1.89 14.69 4.85
C ARG A 180 0.86 13.86 4.11
N LEU A 181 -0.16 14.52 3.60
CA LEU A 181 -1.27 13.86 2.93
C LEU A 181 -0.88 13.45 1.51
N VAL A 182 -1.03 12.19 1.21
CA VAL A 182 -1.07 11.67 -0.15
C VAL A 182 -2.54 11.63 -0.56
N GLU A 183 -2.92 12.53 -1.44
CA GLU A 183 -4.30 12.65 -1.88
C GLU A 183 -4.75 11.40 -2.66
N VAL A 184 -6.02 11.07 -2.53
CA VAL A 184 -6.65 10.00 -3.29
C VAL A 184 -7.87 10.52 -4.02
N PHE A 185 -8.16 9.92 -5.17
CA PHE A 185 -9.42 10.22 -5.87
C PHE A 185 -10.62 9.80 -5.03
N ASN A 186 -11.67 10.61 -5.05
CA ASN A 186 -12.95 10.26 -4.44
C ASN A 186 -13.64 9.15 -5.25
N TYR A 187 -13.13 7.94 -5.11
CA TYR A 187 -13.52 6.76 -5.85
C TYR A 187 -14.35 5.85 -4.96
N TYR A 188 -15.51 5.41 -5.48
CA TYR A 188 -16.46 4.63 -4.69
C TYR A 188 -15.87 3.38 -4.02
N LYS A 189 -14.87 2.72 -4.65
CA LYS A 189 -14.21 1.54 -4.07
C LYS A 189 -13.40 1.89 -2.82
N ILE A 190 -12.71 3.04 -2.84
CA ILE A 190 -11.98 3.55 -1.67
C ILE A 190 -12.96 3.91 -0.57
N LYS A 191 -14.03 4.61 -0.92
CA LYS A 191 -15.11 4.99 0.02
C LYS A 191 -15.72 3.76 0.69
N ASN A 192 -16.16 2.78 -0.09
CA ASN A 192 -16.74 1.54 0.45
C ASN A 192 -15.74 0.76 1.31
N TYR A 193 -14.46 0.74 0.91
CA TYR A 193 -13.43 0.11 1.69
C TYR A 193 -13.23 0.78 3.05
N VAL A 194 -13.17 2.11 3.10
CA VAL A 194 -13.04 2.86 4.35
C VAL A 194 -14.28 2.69 5.24
N TYR A 195 -15.48 2.69 4.67
CA TYR A 195 -16.70 2.37 5.42
C TYR A 195 -16.62 1.00 6.07
N LYS A 196 -16.15 0.00 5.32
CA LYS A 196 -15.95 -1.34 5.86
C LYS A 196 -14.92 -1.37 6.99
N LEU A 197 -13.82 -0.62 6.87
CA LEU A 197 -12.85 -0.52 7.97
C LEU A 197 -13.48 0.03 9.25
N ILE A 198 -14.36 1.01 9.12
CA ILE A 198 -15.06 1.63 10.26
C ILE A 198 -16.06 0.62 10.85
N SER A 199 -16.92 0.02 10.04
CA SER A 199 -17.91 -0.97 10.50
C SER A 199 -17.27 -2.19 11.16
N ASP A 200 -16.15 -2.67 10.60
CA ASP A 200 -15.39 -3.82 11.14
C ASP A 200 -14.46 -3.41 12.31
N LYS A 201 -14.40 -2.13 12.67
CA LYS A 201 -13.49 -1.54 13.68
C LYS A 201 -12.02 -1.90 13.44
N ARG A 202 -11.58 -1.92 12.18
CA ARG A 202 -10.21 -2.31 11.78
C ARG A 202 -9.25 -1.13 11.75
N TYR A 203 -9.34 -0.25 12.71
CA TYR A 203 -8.43 0.88 12.91
C TYR A 203 -7.94 0.89 14.37
N LYS A 204 -6.85 1.60 14.62
CA LYS A 204 -6.29 1.69 15.99
C LYS A 204 -7.02 2.74 16.82
N LYS A 205 -7.26 3.91 16.22
CA LYS A 205 -7.97 5.02 16.85
C LYS A 205 -8.70 5.83 15.79
N LEU A 206 -9.90 6.32 16.11
CA LEU A 206 -10.62 7.37 15.40
C LEU A 206 -10.44 8.66 16.21
N VAL A 207 -9.98 9.73 15.58
CA VAL A 207 -9.73 11.03 16.22
C VAL A 207 -10.51 12.09 15.45
N ASN A 208 -11.41 12.79 16.12
CA ASN A 208 -12.15 13.91 15.53
C ASN A 208 -11.23 15.11 15.28
N LEU A 209 -11.33 15.74 14.12
CA LEU A 209 -10.51 16.92 13.83
C LEU A 209 -10.79 18.09 14.79
N SER A 210 -12.01 18.21 15.28
CA SER A 210 -12.36 19.21 16.31
C SER A 210 -11.60 19.03 17.62
N GLU A 211 -11.21 17.79 17.98
CA GLU A 211 -10.38 17.50 19.16
C GLU A 211 -8.94 17.92 18.93
N ILE A 212 -8.46 17.78 17.70
CA ILE A 212 -7.10 18.17 17.29
C ILE A 212 -6.94 19.70 17.32
N TYR A 213 -7.99 20.43 16.88
CA TYR A 213 -7.95 21.90 16.81
C TYR A 213 -8.01 22.57 18.19
N LYS A 214 -8.69 21.98 19.17
CA LYS A 214 -8.73 22.51 20.54
C LYS A 214 -7.36 22.54 21.24
N ILE A 215 -6.43 21.70 20.81
CA ILE A 215 -5.08 21.64 21.38
C ILE A 215 -4.19 22.79 20.85
N THR A 216 -4.49 23.32 19.67
CA THR A 216 -3.70 24.38 19.03
C THR A 216 -4.14 25.81 19.40
N GLU A 217 -5.29 25.99 20.03
CA GLU A 217 -5.76 27.30 20.51
C GLU A 217 -5.27 27.65 21.93
N VAL A 218 -4.52 26.76 22.57
CA VAL A 218 -4.02 26.90 23.95
C VAL A 218 -2.49 27.15 23.99
N GLU A 219 -1.82 27.21 22.84
CA GLU A 219 -0.42 27.66 22.69
C GLU A 219 -0.38 29.03 21.98
#